data_84946eff51df5a74f62f500b9ae0266f
#
_entry.id   84946eff51df5a74f62f500b9ae0266f
#
_cell.length_a   1.000
_cell.length_b   1.000
_cell.length_c   1.000
_cell.angle_alpha   90.00
_cell.angle_beta   90.00
_cell.angle_gamma   90.00
#
_symmetry.space_group_name_H-M   'P 1'
#
loop_
_entity.id
_entity.type
_entity.pdbx_description
1 polymer ?
#
loop_
_entity_poly.entity_id
_entity_poly.type
_entity_poly.pdbx_seq_one_letter_code
_entity_poly.pdbx_strand_id
1 'polypeptide(L)'
;VVEGAVDEELIKSLVSGEQRLSTTLGSAYALAADSADYLLLENNSEIYLVPSSEVEMVLQESVDETRRLFSIQWEPTKHTLVEADPNIVRKSLLSAVTATAAQSLGVAIHLLETTISYVKEREQFGKPVGANQAIKHHLADTGKAIEFARPMVHRAAWALSVSDPEEQVAVSMSKYLASKAVNHACRTALQCHGAIGY
;
A
#
# COMPACT_ATOMS: atom_id res chain seq x y z
N VAL A 1 3.09 -24.05 -4.74
CA VAL A 1 2.27 -24.18 -3.53
C VAL A 1 2.50 -25.55 -2.95
N VAL A 2 2.93 -25.62 -1.69
CA VAL A 2 3.11 -26.88 -0.99
C VAL A 2 1.72 -27.51 -0.75
N GLU A 3 1.51 -28.75 -1.17
CA GLU A 3 0.23 -29.45 -1.04
C GLU A 3 -0.24 -29.47 0.42
N GLY A 4 -1.42 -28.90 0.70
CA GLY A 4 -2.08 -28.97 2.00
C GLY A 4 -1.97 -27.73 2.90
N ALA A 5 -1.15 -26.70 2.57
CA ALA A 5 -1.01 -25.50 3.40
C ALA A 5 -2.12 -24.46 3.17
N VAL A 6 -2.69 -24.43 1.96
CA VAL A 6 -3.78 -23.52 1.59
C VAL A 6 -4.81 -24.28 0.77
N ASP A 7 -6.00 -24.44 1.28
CA ASP A 7 -7.10 -25.06 0.56
C ASP A 7 -7.97 -24.01 -0.17
N GLU A 8 -8.84 -24.48 -1.05
CA GLU A 8 -9.72 -23.61 -1.83
C GLU A 8 -10.77 -22.90 -0.95
N GLU A 9 -11.17 -23.51 0.16
CA GLU A 9 -12.15 -22.96 1.10
C GLU A 9 -11.55 -21.79 1.86
N LEU A 10 -10.30 -21.90 2.32
CA LEU A 10 -9.56 -20.81 2.95
C LEU A 10 -9.38 -19.63 2.00
N ILE A 11 -9.02 -19.87 0.72
CA ILE A 11 -8.91 -18.80 -0.27
C ILE A 11 -10.27 -18.09 -0.45
N LYS A 12 -11.38 -18.83 -0.52
CA LYS A 12 -12.72 -18.26 -0.63
C LYS A 12 -13.09 -17.41 0.58
N SER A 13 -12.79 -17.86 1.79
CA SER A 13 -13.08 -17.13 3.02
C SER A 13 -12.24 -15.84 3.16
N LEU A 14 -10.98 -15.87 2.71
CA LEU A 14 -10.13 -14.67 2.65
C LEU A 14 -10.65 -13.66 1.60
N VAL A 15 -11.07 -14.14 0.43
CA VAL A 15 -11.60 -13.29 -0.64
C VAL A 15 -12.96 -12.70 -0.28
N SER A 16 -13.82 -13.47 0.41
CA SER A 16 -15.12 -12.97 0.90
C SER A 16 -15.01 -12.01 2.09
N GLY A 17 -13.84 -11.99 2.77
CA GLY A 17 -13.62 -11.19 3.97
C GLY A 17 -14.18 -11.83 5.25
N GLU A 18 -14.61 -13.08 5.20
CA GLU A 18 -14.98 -13.86 6.39
C GLU A 18 -13.77 -14.09 7.30
N GLN A 19 -12.60 -14.32 6.69
CA GLN A 19 -11.32 -14.37 7.38
C GLN A 19 -10.42 -13.23 6.91
N ARG A 20 -9.56 -12.74 7.80
CA ARG A 20 -8.68 -11.61 7.57
C ARG A 20 -7.24 -12.06 7.55
N LEU A 21 -6.48 -11.47 6.63
CA LEU A 21 -5.05 -11.69 6.47
C LEU A 21 -4.27 -10.42 6.77
N SER A 22 -3.21 -10.53 7.56
CA SER A 22 -2.16 -9.51 7.66
C SER A 22 -0.83 -10.08 7.21
N THR A 23 0.19 -9.23 7.05
CA THR A 23 1.47 -9.67 6.50
C THR A 23 2.63 -8.80 6.97
N THR A 24 3.82 -9.41 7.06
CA THR A 24 5.11 -8.71 7.19
C THR A 24 5.89 -8.69 5.88
N LEU A 25 5.34 -9.16 4.77
CA LEU A 25 6.04 -9.20 3.48
C LEU A 25 6.60 -7.81 3.11
N GLY A 26 7.93 -7.71 3.04
CA GLY A 26 8.63 -6.47 2.76
C GLY A 26 8.57 -5.41 3.87
N SER A 27 8.16 -5.78 5.09
CA SER A 27 8.06 -4.91 6.27
C SER A 27 8.53 -5.62 7.53
N ALA A 28 9.05 -4.87 8.50
CA ALA A 28 9.36 -5.39 9.83
C ALA A 28 8.09 -5.53 10.71
N TYR A 29 6.97 -4.97 10.28
CA TYR A 29 5.73 -4.91 11.06
C TYR A 29 4.53 -5.36 10.26
N ALA A 30 3.61 -6.07 10.92
CA ALA A 30 2.29 -6.39 10.40
C ALA A 30 1.27 -5.33 10.84
N LEU A 31 0.45 -4.85 9.91
CA LEU A 31 -0.61 -3.88 10.18
C LEU A 31 -1.86 -4.61 10.68
N ALA A 32 -2.40 -4.16 11.84
CA ALA A 32 -3.62 -4.70 12.43
C ALA A 32 -3.62 -6.23 12.60
N ALA A 33 -2.47 -6.80 12.95
CA ALA A 33 -2.29 -8.25 13.10
C ALA A 33 -3.21 -8.84 14.17
N ASP A 34 -3.54 -8.08 15.20
CA ASP A 34 -4.46 -8.47 16.28
C ASP A 34 -5.93 -8.68 15.83
N SER A 35 -6.27 -8.23 14.63
CA SER A 35 -7.59 -8.45 14.02
C SER A 35 -7.55 -9.43 12.84
N ALA A 36 -6.40 -10.02 12.57
CA ALA A 36 -6.21 -11.00 11.51
C ALA A 36 -6.40 -12.42 12.06
N ASP A 37 -6.97 -13.29 11.24
CA ASP A 37 -7.08 -14.73 11.53
C ASP A 37 -5.81 -15.46 11.12
N TYR A 38 -5.14 -14.97 10.08
CA TYR A 38 -3.88 -15.50 9.56
C TYR A 38 -2.86 -14.40 9.29
N LEU A 39 -1.60 -14.80 9.35
CA LEU A 39 -0.45 -13.95 9.00
C LEU A 39 0.34 -14.60 7.86
N LEU A 40 0.60 -13.84 6.80
CA LEU A 40 1.50 -14.24 5.73
C LEU A 40 2.89 -13.69 6.05
N LEU A 41 3.80 -14.58 6.42
CA LEU A 41 5.11 -14.27 6.93
C LEU A 41 6.21 -14.76 5.99
N GLU A 42 7.34 -14.07 5.96
CA GLU A 42 8.52 -14.46 5.18
C GLU A 42 9.68 -14.84 6.10
N ASN A 43 10.33 -15.94 5.79
CA ASN A 43 11.59 -16.33 6.39
C ASN A 43 12.49 -16.99 5.35
N ASN A 44 13.71 -16.47 5.17
CA ASN A 44 14.71 -17.01 4.23
C ASN A 44 14.20 -17.24 2.79
N SER A 45 13.41 -16.28 2.27
CA SER A 45 12.77 -16.37 0.95
C SER A 45 11.74 -17.51 0.81
N GLU A 46 11.17 -17.93 1.90
CA GLU A 46 10.04 -18.85 1.95
C GLU A 46 8.83 -18.11 2.54
N ILE A 47 7.63 -18.44 2.08
CA ILE A 47 6.38 -17.82 2.55
C ILE A 47 5.61 -18.85 3.39
N TYR A 48 5.14 -18.38 4.54
CA TYR A 48 4.39 -19.16 5.53
C TYR A 48 3.04 -18.50 5.78
N LEU A 49 1.99 -19.31 5.89
CA LEU A 49 0.67 -18.87 6.33
C LEU A 49 0.43 -19.40 7.74
N VAL A 50 0.51 -18.51 8.71
CA VAL A 50 0.52 -18.87 10.13
C VAL A 50 -0.78 -18.38 10.77
N PRO A 51 -1.55 -19.25 11.47
CA PRO A 51 -2.68 -18.81 12.27
C PRO A 51 -2.24 -17.77 13.30
N SER A 52 -3.05 -16.75 13.51
CA SER A 52 -2.72 -15.66 14.46
C SER A 52 -2.57 -16.17 15.92
N SER A 53 -3.18 -17.31 16.24
CA SER A 53 -3.04 -17.98 17.54
C SER A 53 -1.68 -18.64 17.78
N GLU A 54 -0.87 -18.81 16.74
CA GLU A 54 0.43 -19.49 16.80
C GLU A 54 1.61 -18.50 16.81
N VAL A 55 1.34 -17.21 16.92
CA VAL A 55 2.37 -16.14 16.93
C VAL A 55 2.27 -15.30 18.19
N GLU A 56 3.40 -14.75 18.62
CA GLU A 56 3.43 -13.69 19.63
C GLU A 56 3.46 -12.33 18.93
N MET A 57 2.53 -11.44 19.32
CA MET A 57 2.36 -10.12 18.73
C MET A 57 2.73 -9.05 19.75
N VAL A 58 3.66 -8.16 19.37
CA VAL A 58 4.04 -7.04 20.23
C VAL A 58 3.65 -5.74 19.55
N LEU A 59 2.69 -5.02 20.14
CA LEU A 59 2.23 -3.71 19.65
C LEU A 59 3.39 -2.71 19.65
N GLN A 60 3.53 -2.00 18.55
CA GLN A 60 4.52 -0.94 18.37
C GLN A 60 3.86 0.44 18.50
N GLU A 61 4.50 1.34 19.22
CA GLU A 61 4.05 2.72 19.30
C GLU A 61 4.14 3.41 17.93
N SER A 62 3.08 4.11 17.56
CA SER A 62 2.99 4.85 16.29
C SER A 62 2.43 6.25 16.54
N VAL A 63 2.85 7.22 15.73
CA VAL A 63 2.28 8.58 15.74
C VAL A 63 0.79 8.58 15.39
N ASP A 64 0.38 7.65 14.55
CA ASP A 64 -1.03 7.42 14.21
C ASP A 64 -1.54 6.18 14.99
N GLU A 65 -2.25 6.41 16.09
CA GLU A 65 -2.80 5.35 16.94
C GLU A 65 -3.86 4.49 16.24
N THR A 66 -4.44 4.97 15.14
CA THR A 66 -5.38 4.18 14.34
C THR A 66 -4.68 3.11 13.50
N ARG A 67 -3.37 3.24 13.30
CA ARG A 67 -2.53 2.27 12.58
C ARG A 67 -1.80 1.39 13.58
N ARG A 68 -2.47 0.35 14.03
CA ARG A 68 -1.89 -0.62 14.95
C ARG A 68 -0.86 -1.48 14.23
N LEU A 69 0.41 -1.30 14.58
CA LEU A 69 1.55 -2.01 14.02
C LEU A 69 2.05 -3.03 15.04
N PHE A 70 2.36 -4.23 14.59
CA PHE A 70 2.85 -5.30 15.45
C PHE A 70 4.16 -5.88 14.90
N SER A 71 5.15 -6.06 15.76
CA SER A 71 6.22 -6.99 15.48
C SER A 71 5.75 -8.41 15.80
N ILE A 72 6.13 -9.36 14.97
CA ILE A 72 5.66 -10.74 15.05
C ILE A 72 6.85 -11.63 15.42
N GLN A 73 6.68 -12.40 16.50
CA GLN A 73 7.62 -13.44 16.90
C GLN A 73 6.96 -14.80 16.63
N TRP A 74 7.62 -15.63 15.88
CA TRP A 74 7.11 -16.94 15.45
C TRP A 74 8.25 -17.85 15.01
N GLU A 75 7.98 -19.13 14.90
CA GLU A 75 8.91 -20.12 14.38
C GLU A 75 8.38 -20.77 13.10
N PRO A 76 9.19 -20.86 12.04
CA PRO A 76 8.78 -21.50 10.81
C PRO A 76 8.59 -23.02 11.01
N THR A 77 7.48 -23.52 10.52
CA THR A 77 7.14 -24.95 10.58
C THR A 77 6.73 -25.47 9.21
N LYS A 78 6.92 -26.77 8.96
CA LYS A 78 6.61 -27.35 7.66
C LYS A 78 5.12 -27.32 7.31
N HIS A 79 4.24 -27.35 8.30
CA HIS A 79 2.79 -27.34 8.07
C HIS A 79 2.24 -25.96 7.72
N THR A 80 2.95 -24.90 8.05
CA THR A 80 2.59 -23.51 7.69
C THR A 80 3.29 -23.02 6.43
N LEU A 81 4.22 -23.79 5.86
CA LEU A 81 4.94 -23.43 4.63
C LEU A 81 3.99 -23.45 3.43
N VAL A 82 3.88 -22.32 2.73
CA VAL A 82 3.04 -22.16 1.53
C VAL A 82 3.88 -22.22 0.26
N GLU A 83 5.04 -21.58 0.25
CA GLU A 83 5.86 -21.47 -0.93
C GLU A 83 7.34 -21.38 -0.59
N ALA A 84 8.16 -22.13 -1.30
CA ALA A 84 9.60 -22.19 -1.14
C ALA A 84 10.38 -21.93 -2.44
N ASP A 85 9.69 -21.75 -3.58
CA ASP A 85 10.36 -21.36 -4.83
C ASP A 85 10.69 -19.85 -4.77
N PRO A 86 11.99 -19.47 -4.73
CA PRO A 86 12.41 -18.07 -4.63
C PRO A 86 11.88 -17.19 -5.78
N ASN A 87 11.61 -17.76 -6.96
CA ASN A 87 11.07 -17.01 -8.09
C ASN A 87 9.59 -16.65 -7.86
N ILE A 88 8.81 -17.59 -7.31
CA ILE A 88 7.40 -17.36 -7.00
C ILE A 88 7.30 -16.36 -5.84
N VAL A 89 8.12 -16.52 -4.79
CA VAL A 89 8.20 -15.58 -3.66
C VAL A 89 8.55 -14.17 -4.16
N ARG A 90 9.60 -14.04 -4.97
CA ARG A 90 10.00 -12.76 -5.58
C ARG A 90 8.84 -12.13 -6.38
N LYS A 91 8.17 -12.92 -7.22
CA LYS A 91 7.06 -12.44 -8.05
C LYS A 91 5.86 -11.98 -7.20
N SER A 92 5.59 -12.68 -6.11
CA SER A 92 4.55 -12.29 -5.13
C SER A 92 4.89 -10.95 -4.46
N LEU A 93 6.14 -10.75 -4.05
CA LEU A 93 6.61 -9.47 -3.50
C LEU A 93 6.50 -8.33 -4.51
N LEU A 94 6.92 -8.53 -5.76
CA LEU A 94 6.79 -7.52 -6.81
C LEU A 94 5.32 -7.17 -7.08
N SER A 95 4.42 -8.15 -7.03
CA SER A 95 2.97 -7.93 -7.16
C SER A 95 2.43 -7.09 -6.00
N ALA A 96 2.82 -7.37 -4.75
CA ALA A 96 2.44 -6.61 -3.58
C ALA A 96 2.94 -5.16 -3.64
N VAL A 97 4.19 -4.95 -4.08
CA VAL A 97 4.76 -3.60 -4.28
C VAL A 97 3.99 -2.83 -5.35
N THR A 98 3.60 -3.49 -6.45
CA THR A 98 2.83 -2.86 -7.53
C THR A 98 1.42 -2.49 -7.06
N ALA A 99 0.76 -3.35 -6.29
CA ALA A 99 -0.55 -3.06 -5.69
C ALA A 99 -0.47 -1.87 -4.73
N THR A 100 0.57 -1.82 -3.89
CA THR A 100 0.82 -0.68 -2.99
C THR A 100 1.09 0.62 -3.77
N ALA A 101 1.80 0.56 -4.89
CA ALA A 101 2.02 1.71 -5.75
C ALA A 101 0.70 2.20 -6.38
N ALA A 102 -0.16 1.29 -6.84
CA ALA A 102 -1.47 1.61 -7.38
C ALA A 102 -2.39 2.24 -6.31
N GLN A 103 -2.40 1.69 -5.09
CA GLN A 103 -3.11 2.29 -3.96
C GLN A 103 -2.62 3.71 -3.65
N SER A 104 -1.31 3.91 -3.59
CA SER A 104 -0.71 5.23 -3.36
C SER A 104 -1.10 6.25 -4.43
N LEU A 105 -1.12 5.82 -5.70
CA LEU A 105 -1.59 6.65 -6.81
C LEU A 105 -3.06 7.02 -6.66
N GLY A 106 -3.92 6.06 -6.30
CA GLY A 106 -5.34 6.29 -6.05
C GLY A 106 -5.59 7.31 -4.92
N VAL A 107 -4.85 7.19 -3.81
CA VAL A 107 -4.90 8.16 -2.71
C VAL A 107 -4.48 9.56 -3.19
N ALA A 108 -3.39 9.67 -3.97
CA ALA A 108 -2.94 10.97 -4.50
C ALA A 108 -3.99 11.63 -5.40
N ILE A 109 -4.66 10.86 -6.26
CA ILE A 109 -5.74 11.35 -7.13
C ILE A 109 -6.90 11.85 -6.28
N HIS A 110 -7.36 11.05 -5.32
CA HIS A 110 -8.48 11.40 -4.44
C HIS A 110 -8.20 12.68 -3.63
N LEU A 111 -6.99 12.81 -3.07
CA LEU A 111 -6.59 14.02 -2.34
C LEU A 111 -6.58 15.25 -3.25
N LEU A 112 -6.10 15.14 -4.48
CA LEU A 112 -6.10 16.25 -5.44
C LEU A 112 -7.55 16.68 -5.78
N GLU A 113 -8.44 15.73 -6.10
CA GLU A 113 -9.83 15.99 -6.45
C GLU A 113 -10.59 16.65 -5.29
N THR A 114 -10.44 16.09 -4.07
CA THR A 114 -11.05 16.61 -2.84
C THR A 114 -10.56 18.04 -2.57
N THR A 115 -9.25 18.29 -2.72
CA THR A 115 -8.66 19.61 -2.51
C THR A 115 -9.15 20.61 -3.54
N ILE A 116 -9.26 20.20 -4.82
CA ILE A 116 -9.81 21.06 -5.88
C ILE A 116 -11.25 21.48 -5.56
N SER A 117 -12.09 20.53 -5.13
CA SER A 117 -13.48 20.82 -4.74
C SER A 117 -13.53 21.81 -3.58
N TYR A 118 -12.75 21.54 -2.52
CA TYR A 118 -12.68 22.43 -1.36
C TYR A 118 -12.27 23.86 -1.69
N VAL A 119 -11.20 24.07 -2.47
CA VAL A 119 -10.69 25.42 -2.77
C VAL A 119 -11.60 26.20 -3.73
N LYS A 120 -12.48 25.52 -4.47
CA LYS A 120 -13.50 26.17 -5.31
C LYS A 120 -14.67 26.70 -4.48
N GLU A 121 -15.02 26.02 -3.39
CA GLU A 121 -16.17 26.35 -2.54
C GLU A 121 -15.78 27.27 -1.38
N ARG A 122 -14.59 27.09 -0.82
CA ARG A 122 -14.13 27.86 0.34
C ARG A 122 -13.82 29.29 -0.06
N GLU A 123 -14.55 30.25 0.53
CA GLU A 123 -14.32 31.67 0.32
C GLU A 123 -13.56 32.30 1.49
N GLN A 124 -12.59 33.15 1.17
CA GLN A 124 -11.88 34.04 2.08
C GLN A 124 -11.49 35.35 1.34
N PHE A 125 -11.53 36.45 2.05
CA PHE A 125 -11.22 37.77 1.49
C PHE A 125 -12.08 38.15 0.27
N GLY A 126 -13.36 37.71 0.29
CA GLY A 126 -14.36 38.04 -0.75
C GLY A 126 -14.25 37.25 -2.05
N LYS A 127 -13.50 36.14 -2.08
CA LYS A 127 -13.37 35.26 -3.25
C LYS A 127 -13.03 33.84 -2.85
N PRO A 128 -13.29 32.83 -3.72
CA PRO A 128 -12.81 31.47 -3.53
C PRO A 128 -11.30 31.42 -3.35
N VAL A 129 -10.82 30.61 -2.38
CA VAL A 129 -9.36 30.52 -2.12
C VAL A 129 -8.60 29.97 -3.33
N GLY A 130 -9.23 29.14 -4.15
CA GLY A 130 -8.70 28.62 -5.41
C GLY A 130 -8.48 29.68 -6.50
N ALA A 131 -9.01 30.91 -6.33
CA ALA A 131 -8.72 32.02 -7.23
C ALA A 131 -7.26 32.53 -7.10
N ASN A 132 -6.61 32.22 -5.96
CA ASN A 132 -5.21 32.65 -5.73
C ASN A 132 -4.24 31.80 -6.56
N GLN A 133 -3.30 32.46 -7.24
CA GLN A 133 -2.35 31.82 -8.13
C GLN A 133 -1.46 30.78 -7.42
N ALA A 134 -1.03 31.08 -6.19
CA ALA A 134 -0.21 30.16 -5.38
C ALA A 134 -0.91 28.81 -5.16
N ILE A 135 -2.22 28.80 -4.87
CA ILE A 135 -3.01 27.59 -4.73
C ILE A 135 -3.05 26.81 -6.05
N LYS A 136 -3.26 27.50 -7.17
CA LYS A 136 -3.26 26.86 -8.50
C LYS A 136 -1.92 26.21 -8.83
N HIS A 137 -0.80 26.82 -8.47
CA HIS A 137 0.53 26.23 -8.67
C HIS A 137 0.72 24.96 -7.86
N HIS A 138 0.33 24.94 -6.60
CA HIS A 138 0.39 23.73 -5.76
C HIS A 138 -0.42 22.58 -6.35
N LEU A 139 -1.64 22.85 -6.81
CA LEU A 139 -2.52 21.85 -7.41
C LEU A 139 -1.98 21.36 -8.77
N ALA A 140 -1.45 22.28 -9.60
CA ALA A 140 -0.87 21.92 -10.89
C ALA A 140 0.39 21.02 -10.73
N ASP A 141 1.27 21.33 -9.77
CA ASP A 141 2.44 20.51 -9.49
C ASP A 141 2.06 19.13 -8.96
N THR A 142 1.00 19.05 -8.14
CA THR A 142 0.46 17.78 -7.69
C THR A 142 -0.11 16.96 -8.85
N GLY A 143 -0.92 17.59 -9.71
CA GLY A 143 -1.45 16.94 -10.91
C GLY A 143 -0.35 16.40 -11.82
N LYS A 144 0.69 17.19 -12.05
CA LYS A 144 1.87 16.79 -12.82
C LYS A 144 2.55 15.56 -12.21
N ALA A 145 2.76 15.53 -10.90
CA ALA A 145 3.39 14.40 -10.24
C ALA A 145 2.55 13.10 -10.38
N ILE A 146 1.23 13.20 -10.30
CA ILE A 146 0.28 12.09 -10.50
C ILE A 146 0.35 11.59 -11.94
N GLU A 147 0.33 12.49 -12.93
CA GLU A 147 0.36 12.12 -14.34
C GLU A 147 1.70 11.47 -14.77
N PHE A 148 2.81 11.78 -14.12
CA PHE A 148 4.07 11.06 -14.33
C PHE A 148 4.11 9.70 -13.64
N ALA A 149 3.45 9.54 -12.48
CA ALA A 149 3.41 8.27 -11.76
C ALA A 149 2.45 7.24 -12.42
N ARG A 150 1.33 7.69 -12.98
CA ARG A 150 0.28 6.84 -13.57
C ARG A 150 0.81 5.83 -14.61
N PRO A 151 1.50 6.25 -15.69
CA PRO A 151 1.98 5.31 -16.70
C PRO A 151 3.00 4.31 -16.14
N MET A 152 3.76 4.69 -15.12
CA MET A 152 4.74 3.78 -14.50
C MET A 152 4.07 2.69 -13.68
N VAL A 153 2.96 2.98 -13.00
CA VAL A 153 2.16 1.96 -12.31
C VAL A 153 1.55 0.99 -13.33
N HIS A 154 1.00 1.48 -14.43
CA HIS A 154 0.49 0.63 -15.51
C HIS A 154 1.60 -0.19 -16.16
N ARG A 155 2.79 0.40 -16.41
CA ARG A 155 3.95 -0.31 -16.95
C ARG A 155 4.40 -1.46 -16.04
N ALA A 156 4.42 -1.25 -14.72
CA ALA A 156 4.77 -2.28 -13.75
C ALA A 156 3.76 -3.44 -13.77
N ALA A 157 2.47 -3.14 -13.76
CA ALA A 157 1.43 -4.17 -13.83
C ALA A 157 1.50 -4.99 -15.13
N TRP A 158 1.72 -4.31 -16.25
CA TRP A 158 1.90 -4.98 -17.54
C TRP A 158 3.16 -5.86 -17.54
N ALA A 159 4.29 -5.35 -17.05
CA ALA A 159 5.55 -6.10 -17.02
C ALA A 159 5.42 -7.41 -16.23
N LEU A 160 4.73 -7.36 -15.07
CA LEU A 160 4.45 -8.55 -14.27
C LEU A 160 3.54 -9.54 -15.01
N SER A 161 2.54 -9.05 -15.75
CA SER A 161 1.57 -9.91 -16.45
C SER A 161 2.20 -10.72 -17.58
N VAL A 162 3.26 -10.19 -18.22
CA VAL A 162 3.96 -10.86 -19.34
C VAL A 162 5.32 -11.44 -18.93
N SER A 163 5.68 -11.35 -17.64
CA SER A 163 7.01 -11.77 -17.13
C SER A 163 8.17 -11.09 -17.90
N ASP A 164 8.07 -9.77 -18.05
CA ASP A 164 9.06 -8.95 -18.74
C ASP A 164 10.42 -9.02 -18.01
N PRO A 165 11.55 -9.18 -18.69
CA PRO A 165 12.88 -9.21 -18.06
C PRO A 165 13.19 -7.98 -17.19
N GLU A 166 12.56 -6.83 -17.47
CA GLU A 166 12.72 -5.59 -16.72
C GLU A 166 11.61 -5.35 -15.66
N GLU A 167 10.80 -6.37 -15.33
CA GLU A 167 9.67 -6.23 -14.38
C GLU A 167 10.11 -5.63 -13.04
N GLN A 168 11.27 -6.04 -12.51
CA GLN A 168 11.78 -5.53 -11.23
C GLN A 168 12.10 -4.03 -11.29
N VAL A 169 12.69 -3.57 -12.39
CA VAL A 169 12.99 -2.15 -12.60
C VAL A 169 11.69 -1.36 -12.72
N ALA A 170 10.74 -1.85 -13.53
CA ALA A 170 9.44 -1.21 -13.73
C ALA A 170 8.68 -1.08 -12.39
N VAL A 171 8.65 -2.13 -11.58
CA VAL A 171 8.02 -2.13 -10.25
C VAL A 171 8.70 -1.13 -9.31
N SER A 172 10.03 -1.11 -9.26
CA SER A 172 10.79 -0.17 -8.42
C SER A 172 10.53 1.28 -8.80
N MET A 173 10.51 1.59 -10.10
CA MET A 173 10.19 2.92 -10.62
C MET A 173 8.76 3.33 -10.30
N SER A 174 7.80 2.42 -10.45
CA SER A 174 6.39 2.68 -10.14
C SER A 174 6.20 3.03 -8.67
N LYS A 175 6.80 2.25 -7.76
CA LYS A 175 6.72 2.49 -6.32
C LYS A 175 7.37 3.81 -5.92
N TYR A 176 8.52 4.13 -6.48
CA TYR A 176 9.20 5.40 -6.23
C TYR A 176 8.34 6.60 -6.65
N LEU A 177 7.83 6.61 -7.88
CA LEU A 177 7.06 7.74 -8.41
C LEU A 177 5.70 7.85 -7.72
N ALA A 178 5.00 6.76 -7.46
CA ALA A 178 3.73 6.77 -6.75
C ALA A 178 3.89 7.25 -5.30
N SER A 179 4.94 6.81 -4.59
CA SER A 179 5.25 7.29 -3.23
C SER A 179 5.58 8.78 -3.20
N LYS A 180 6.32 9.26 -4.21
CA LYS A 180 6.63 10.69 -4.34
C LYS A 180 5.39 11.52 -4.63
N ALA A 181 4.50 11.04 -5.51
CA ALA A 181 3.27 11.72 -5.87
C ALA A 181 2.30 11.80 -4.67
N VAL A 182 2.07 10.71 -3.94
CA VAL A 182 1.17 10.71 -2.79
C VAL A 182 1.70 11.57 -1.65
N ASN A 183 3.00 11.55 -1.38
CA ASN A 183 3.60 12.41 -0.35
C ASN A 183 3.44 13.89 -0.70
N HIS A 184 3.64 14.25 -1.98
CA HIS A 184 3.40 15.62 -2.46
C HIS A 184 1.92 16.00 -2.35
N ALA A 185 1.01 15.12 -2.75
CA ALA A 185 -0.44 15.34 -2.66
C ALA A 185 -0.91 15.55 -1.21
N CYS A 186 -0.42 14.73 -0.26
CA CYS A 186 -0.74 14.87 1.17
C CYS A 186 -0.34 16.27 1.69
N ARG A 187 0.90 16.69 1.44
CA ARG A 187 1.40 18.00 1.89
C ARG A 187 0.64 19.14 1.25
N THR A 188 0.36 19.05 -0.05
CA THR A 188 -0.42 20.08 -0.77
C THR A 188 -1.85 20.15 -0.27
N ALA A 189 -2.50 19.01 -0.02
CA ALA A 189 -3.84 18.98 0.53
C ALA A 189 -3.91 19.66 1.90
N LEU A 190 -3.04 19.29 2.84
CA LEU A 190 -2.93 19.95 4.14
C LEU A 190 -2.74 21.46 4.00
N GLN A 191 -1.79 21.89 3.18
CA GLN A 191 -1.51 23.31 2.96
C GLN A 191 -2.71 24.08 2.38
N CYS A 192 -3.40 23.49 1.39
CA CYS A 192 -4.54 24.15 0.74
C CYS A 192 -5.80 24.18 1.61
N HIS A 193 -5.98 23.22 2.52
CA HIS A 193 -7.06 23.23 3.49
C HIS A 193 -6.81 24.20 4.66
N GLY A 194 -5.55 24.57 4.92
CA GLY A 194 -5.18 25.45 6.03
C GLY A 194 -5.49 24.81 7.39
N ALA A 195 -6.00 25.60 8.33
CA ALA A 195 -6.25 25.11 9.70
C ALA A 195 -7.23 23.92 9.80
N ILE A 196 -8.12 23.73 8.83
CA ILE A 196 -9.04 22.59 8.81
C ILE A 196 -8.38 21.29 8.35
N GLY A 197 -7.16 21.36 7.82
CA GLY A 197 -6.37 20.21 7.39
C GLY A 197 -5.67 19.47 8.54
N TYR A 198 -5.67 20.03 9.76
CA TYR A 198 -5.05 19.44 10.95
C TYR A 198 -6.05 18.72 11.82
#